data_5a51b9e9efecfa5f93e779ed647113b1
#
_entry.id   5a51b9e9efecfa5f93e779ed647113b1
#
_cell.length_a   1.000
_cell.length_b   1.000
_cell.length_c   1.000
_cell.angle_alpha   90.00
_cell.angle_beta   90.00
_cell.angle_gamma   90.00
#
_symmetry.space_group_name_H-M   'P 1'
#
loop_
_entity.id
_entity.type
_entity.pdbx_description
1 polymer ?
#
loop_
_entity_poly.entity_id
_entity_poly.type
_entity_poly.pdbx_seq_one_letter_code
_entity_poly.pdbx_strand_id
1 'polypeptide(L)'
;MTIVLKMKSVSRSFQTTGGTLEILKDVNLELSSGEAVALRGPSGCGKSTLLHLAGTLDEPTSGEVQVLSENPWDLDASKLAAFRNQHIGFVFQEHQLLPQCSVLENVLLPALAGFGDSAKKLQSRAQELLEQVGLAERMTHRPAALSGGERQRVSVCRALIHQPLLLLADEPTGNLDPVTAESVGQLLLKMAAEHKAGLLCVTHSDQLAGSFPHVAMMGKGTVRFSTADTSS
;
A
#
# COMPACT_ATOMS: atom_id res chain seq x y z
N MET A 1 1.37 -7.54 19.79
CA MET A 1 1.37 -7.32 18.32
C MET A 1 2.51 -6.35 18.01
N THR A 2 3.21 -6.54 16.89
CA THR A 2 4.33 -5.66 16.51
C THR A 2 3.77 -4.49 15.70
N ILE A 3 4.06 -3.25 16.10
CA ILE A 3 3.69 -2.05 15.35
C ILE A 3 4.58 -1.97 14.11
N VAL A 4 3.96 -1.87 12.92
CA VAL A 4 4.67 -1.78 11.64
C VAL A 4 4.66 -0.37 11.06
N LEU A 5 3.70 0.46 11.44
CA LEU A 5 3.65 1.89 11.12
C LEU A 5 3.19 2.67 12.34
N LYS A 6 3.91 3.73 12.68
CA LYS A 6 3.52 4.68 13.73
C LYS A 6 3.73 6.10 13.23
N MET A 7 2.68 6.88 13.27
CA MET A 7 2.68 8.32 13.00
C MET A 7 2.29 9.04 14.29
N LYS A 8 3.11 10.00 14.74
CA LYS A 8 2.89 10.79 15.95
C LYS A 8 2.97 12.27 15.63
N SER A 9 1.84 12.94 15.79
CA SER A 9 1.67 14.38 15.55
C SER A 9 2.20 14.84 14.17
N VAL A 10 1.96 14.01 13.14
CA VAL A 10 2.50 14.23 11.79
C VAL A 10 1.74 15.32 11.08
N SER A 11 2.48 16.33 10.60
CA SER A 11 1.94 17.38 9.73
C SER A 11 2.72 17.47 8.42
N ARG A 12 2.03 17.85 7.34
CA ARG A 12 2.65 18.08 6.03
C ARG A 12 2.10 19.34 5.39
N SER A 13 3.01 20.24 5.02
CA SER A 13 2.69 21.51 4.37
C SER A 13 3.53 21.70 3.11
N PHE A 14 2.97 22.40 2.12
CA PHE A 14 3.63 22.75 0.88
C PHE A 14 3.65 24.28 0.72
N GLN A 15 4.77 24.83 0.22
CA GLN A 15 4.84 26.22 -0.17
C GLN A 15 4.17 26.43 -1.53
N THR A 16 3.25 27.36 -1.62
CA THR A 16 2.54 27.74 -2.85
C THR A 16 2.71 29.22 -3.12
N THR A 17 2.35 29.68 -4.30
CA THR A 17 2.35 31.13 -4.63
C THR A 17 1.38 31.95 -3.76
N GLY A 18 0.41 31.31 -3.14
CA GLY A 18 -0.58 31.94 -2.24
C GLY A 18 -0.27 31.78 -0.75
N GLY A 19 0.88 31.23 -0.38
CA GLY A 19 1.29 30.96 1.01
C GLY A 19 1.46 29.49 1.30
N THR A 20 1.50 29.11 2.59
CA THR A 20 1.66 27.74 3.04
C THR A 20 0.32 27.01 3.02
N LEU A 21 0.26 25.92 2.26
CA LEU A 21 -0.89 25.01 2.22
C LEU A 21 -0.61 23.80 3.12
N GLU A 22 -1.30 23.71 4.24
CA GLU A 22 -1.20 22.59 5.18
C GLU A 22 -2.19 21.48 4.77
N ILE A 23 -1.66 20.33 4.38
CA ILE A 23 -2.43 19.17 3.90
C ILE A 23 -2.74 18.20 5.03
N LEU A 24 -1.75 17.92 5.90
CA LEU A 24 -1.90 17.06 7.09
C LEU A 24 -1.65 17.89 8.34
N LYS A 25 -2.44 17.63 9.37
CA LYS A 25 -2.46 18.36 10.64
C LYS A 25 -2.51 17.41 11.81
N ASP A 26 -1.43 17.32 12.57
CA ASP A 26 -1.36 16.55 13.81
C ASP A 26 -1.94 15.13 13.66
N VAL A 27 -1.54 14.41 12.60
CA VAL A 27 -2.03 13.06 12.33
C VAL A 27 -1.37 12.09 13.29
N ASN A 28 -2.22 11.30 13.97
CA ASN A 28 -1.82 10.21 14.84
C ASN A 28 -2.44 8.91 14.30
N LEU A 29 -1.60 7.91 13.98
CA LEU A 29 -2.02 6.63 13.43
C LEU A 29 -1.02 5.55 13.84
N GLU A 30 -1.52 4.42 14.31
CA GLU A 30 -0.74 3.21 14.53
C GLU A 30 -1.35 2.06 13.76
N LEU A 31 -0.50 1.20 13.19
CA LEU A 31 -0.89 -0.01 12.47
C LEU A 31 0.01 -1.16 12.90
N SER A 32 -0.59 -2.27 13.26
CA SER A 32 0.12 -3.49 13.70
C SER A 32 0.27 -4.49 12.55
N SER A 33 1.22 -5.41 12.69
CA SER A 33 1.37 -6.56 11.80
C SER A 33 0.08 -7.39 11.75
N GLY A 34 -0.40 -7.69 10.54
CA GLY A 34 -1.64 -8.43 10.31
C GLY A 34 -2.93 -7.62 10.49
N GLU A 35 -2.84 -6.35 10.88
CA GLU A 35 -3.98 -5.44 10.97
C GLU A 35 -4.29 -4.83 9.61
N ALA A 36 -5.57 -4.62 9.30
CA ALA A 36 -6.01 -3.96 8.07
C ALA A 36 -6.91 -2.77 8.40
N VAL A 37 -6.54 -1.60 7.90
CA VAL A 37 -7.25 -0.33 8.10
C VAL A 37 -7.62 0.26 6.75
N ALA A 38 -8.91 0.58 6.55
CA ALA A 38 -9.38 1.40 5.45
C ALA A 38 -9.39 2.87 5.88
N LEU A 39 -8.71 3.73 5.13
CA LEU A 39 -8.73 5.18 5.31
C LEU A 39 -9.67 5.80 4.29
N ARG A 40 -10.77 6.37 4.76
CA ARG A 40 -11.78 7.05 3.95
C ARG A 40 -11.70 8.56 4.08
N GLY A 41 -12.28 9.26 3.14
CA GLY A 41 -12.41 10.72 3.18
C GLY A 41 -12.67 11.32 1.80
N PRO A 42 -13.10 12.58 1.72
CA PRO A 42 -13.37 13.26 0.46
C PRO A 42 -12.10 13.39 -0.40
N SER A 43 -12.29 13.63 -1.71
CA SER A 43 -11.17 13.91 -2.60
C SER A 43 -10.40 15.15 -2.12
N GLY A 44 -9.06 15.10 -2.24
CA GLY A 44 -8.19 16.22 -1.86
C GLY A 44 -7.98 16.43 -0.35
N CYS A 45 -8.50 15.57 0.54
CA CYS A 45 -8.31 15.75 1.99
C CYS A 45 -6.91 15.32 2.51
N GLY A 46 -6.02 14.79 1.64
CA GLY A 46 -4.65 14.43 2.01
C GLY A 46 -4.35 12.92 2.12
N LYS A 47 -5.28 12.03 1.73
CA LYS A 47 -5.11 10.56 1.86
C LYS A 47 -3.85 10.03 1.17
N SER A 48 -3.63 10.39 -0.10
CA SER A 48 -2.41 9.97 -0.84
C SER A 48 -1.15 10.59 -0.25
N THR A 49 -1.21 11.84 0.28
CA THR A 49 -0.10 12.45 1.01
C THR A 49 0.26 11.64 2.25
N LEU A 50 -0.75 11.19 3.01
CA LEU A 50 -0.53 10.32 4.18
C LEU A 50 0.10 8.99 3.77
N LEU A 51 -0.40 8.34 2.69
CA LEU A 51 0.22 7.13 2.15
C LEU A 51 1.67 7.35 1.70
N HIS A 52 1.99 8.50 1.08
CA HIS A 52 3.36 8.82 0.66
C HIS A 52 4.29 8.96 1.85
N LEU A 53 3.84 9.58 2.95
CA LEU A 53 4.62 9.66 4.19
C LEU A 53 4.81 8.27 4.83
N ALA A 54 3.73 7.47 4.93
CA ALA A 54 3.79 6.10 5.41
C ALA A 54 4.72 5.21 4.56
N GLY A 55 4.76 5.47 3.26
CA GLY A 55 5.58 4.77 2.28
C GLY A 55 6.97 5.32 2.08
N THR A 56 7.40 6.30 2.89
CA THR A 56 8.72 6.95 2.79
C THR A 56 9.02 7.57 1.42
N LEU A 57 7.97 7.95 0.69
CA LEU A 57 8.07 8.65 -0.60
C LEU A 57 8.12 10.17 -0.43
N ASP A 58 7.69 10.67 0.72
CA ASP A 58 7.72 12.08 1.10
C ASP A 58 8.07 12.20 2.59
N GLU A 59 8.61 13.34 3.02
CA GLU A 59 9.05 13.60 4.39
C GLU A 59 8.04 14.50 5.12
N PRO A 60 7.70 14.24 6.41
CA PRO A 60 6.82 15.12 7.17
C PRO A 60 7.45 16.49 7.40
N THR A 61 6.64 17.55 7.43
CA THR A 61 7.09 18.90 7.82
C THR A 61 7.35 18.98 9.32
N SER A 62 6.58 18.22 10.12
CA SER A 62 6.77 18.07 11.57
C SER A 62 6.12 16.78 12.06
N GLY A 63 6.43 16.38 13.28
CA GLY A 63 6.03 15.11 13.87
C GLY A 63 6.99 13.98 13.53
N GLU A 64 6.60 12.76 13.83
CA GLU A 64 7.45 11.57 13.70
C GLU A 64 6.71 10.47 12.96
N VAL A 65 7.37 9.84 11.99
CA VAL A 65 6.91 8.63 11.32
C VAL A 65 7.94 7.53 11.56
N GLN A 66 7.50 6.43 12.10
CA GLN A 66 8.30 5.22 12.29
C GLN A 66 7.70 4.08 11.45
N VAL A 67 8.54 3.37 10.74
CA VAL A 67 8.20 2.13 10.05
C VAL A 67 9.09 1.03 10.63
N LEU A 68 8.48 -0.04 11.16
CA LEU A 68 9.18 -1.13 11.85
C LEU A 68 10.08 -0.64 13.01
N SER A 69 9.63 0.38 13.73
CA SER A 69 10.35 1.05 14.83
C SER A 69 11.61 1.81 14.40
N GLU A 70 11.85 1.98 13.11
CA GLU A 70 12.92 2.82 12.57
C GLU A 70 12.34 4.15 12.06
N ASN A 71 13.09 5.25 12.21
CA ASN A 71 12.81 6.51 11.54
C ASN A 71 13.49 6.47 10.16
N PRO A 72 12.72 6.39 9.04
CA PRO A 72 13.31 6.22 7.72
C PRO A 72 14.20 7.39 7.29
N TRP A 73 13.96 8.60 7.82
CA TRP A 73 14.72 9.80 7.44
C TRP A 73 16.08 9.92 8.13
N ASP A 74 16.39 9.04 9.10
CA ASP A 74 17.72 8.91 9.68
C ASP A 74 18.67 8.11 8.76
N LEU A 75 18.11 7.50 7.69
CA LEU A 75 18.84 6.70 6.72
C LEU A 75 19.36 7.58 5.56
N ASP A 76 20.54 7.25 5.03
CA ASP A 76 20.97 7.83 3.76
C ASP A 76 20.08 7.37 2.59
N ALA A 77 20.13 8.07 1.45
CA ALA A 77 19.26 7.81 0.32
C ALA A 77 19.30 6.35 -0.20
N SER A 78 20.49 5.72 -0.17
CA SER A 78 20.65 4.33 -0.62
C SER A 78 20.02 3.34 0.37
N LYS A 79 20.24 3.53 1.66
CA LYS A 79 19.64 2.71 2.72
C LYS A 79 18.12 2.91 2.79
N LEU A 80 17.64 4.14 2.61
CA LEU A 80 16.21 4.44 2.54
C LEU A 80 15.54 3.72 1.35
N ALA A 81 16.19 3.72 0.18
CA ALA A 81 15.71 3.01 -0.99
C ALA A 81 15.66 1.49 -0.76
N ALA A 82 16.70 0.92 -0.14
CA ALA A 82 16.75 -0.49 0.24
C ALA A 82 15.67 -0.84 1.28
N PHE A 83 15.52 -0.02 2.31
CA PHE A 83 14.51 -0.18 3.36
C PHE A 83 13.11 -0.20 2.75
N ARG A 84 12.76 0.79 1.91
CA ARG A 84 11.47 0.84 1.22
C ARG A 84 11.24 -0.38 0.36
N ASN A 85 12.22 -0.77 -0.46
CA ASN A 85 12.13 -1.92 -1.36
C ASN A 85 11.84 -3.23 -0.61
N GLN A 86 12.47 -3.44 0.55
CA GLN A 86 12.35 -4.67 1.33
C GLN A 86 11.12 -4.73 2.23
N HIS A 87 10.72 -3.61 2.79
CA HIS A 87 9.75 -3.59 3.90
C HIS A 87 8.39 -3.01 3.55
N ILE A 88 8.26 -2.30 2.41
CA ILE A 88 7.03 -1.63 2.03
C ILE A 88 6.57 -2.10 0.64
N GLY A 89 5.34 -2.62 0.57
CA GLY A 89 4.68 -2.95 -0.69
C GLY A 89 3.65 -1.90 -1.06
N PHE A 90 3.63 -1.48 -2.34
CA PHE A 90 2.66 -0.53 -2.85
C PHE A 90 1.73 -1.15 -3.88
N VAL A 91 0.44 -0.87 -3.75
CA VAL A 91 -0.61 -1.20 -4.70
C VAL A 91 -1.30 0.10 -5.12
N PHE A 92 -1.22 0.46 -6.40
CA PHE A 92 -1.76 1.71 -6.93
C PHE A 92 -3.03 1.46 -7.77
N GLN A 93 -3.84 2.51 -7.91
CA GLN A 93 -5.06 2.49 -8.71
C GLN A 93 -4.77 2.18 -10.20
N GLU A 94 -3.72 2.74 -10.78
CA GLU A 94 -3.34 2.55 -12.19
C GLU A 94 -2.38 1.36 -12.40
N HIS A 95 -2.31 0.40 -11.49
CA HIS A 95 -1.48 -0.80 -11.52
C HIS A 95 0.02 -0.56 -11.73
N GLN A 96 0.41 0.45 -12.50
CA GLN A 96 1.80 0.84 -12.85
C GLN A 96 2.65 -0.35 -13.34
N LEU A 97 2.07 -1.18 -14.21
CA LEU A 97 2.79 -2.27 -14.85
C LEU A 97 3.57 -1.75 -16.07
N LEU A 98 4.78 -2.25 -16.25
CA LEU A 98 5.58 -1.96 -17.43
C LEU A 98 5.01 -2.75 -18.64
N PRO A 99 4.52 -2.07 -19.69
CA PRO A 99 3.84 -2.73 -20.81
C PRO A 99 4.74 -3.61 -21.64
N GLN A 100 6.05 -3.36 -21.63
CA GLN A 100 7.07 -4.15 -22.34
C GLN A 100 7.48 -5.43 -21.60
N CYS A 101 7.20 -5.53 -20.31
CA CYS A 101 7.51 -6.69 -19.47
C CYS A 101 6.32 -7.66 -19.42
N SER A 102 6.62 -8.95 -19.30
CA SER A 102 5.61 -9.98 -19.01
C SER A 102 5.04 -9.81 -17.59
N VAL A 103 4.00 -10.56 -17.30
CA VAL A 103 3.39 -10.63 -15.95
C VAL A 103 4.44 -11.02 -14.90
N LEU A 104 5.19 -12.10 -15.15
CA LEU A 104 6.24 -12.59 -14.24
C LEU A 104 7.33 -11.53 -14.05
N GLU A 105 7.81 -10.91 -15.14
CA GLU A 105 8.81 -9.85 -15.07
C GLU A 105 8.31 -8.63 -14.28
N ASN A 106 7.05 -8.24 -14.43
CA ASN A 106 6.45 -7.15 -13.65
C ASN A 106 6.46 -7.45 -12.15
N VAL A 107 6.16 -8.69 -11.74
CA VAL A 107 6.23 -9.09 -10.32
C VAL A 107 7.67 -9.05 -9.81
N LEU A 108 8.65 -9.36 -10.67
CA LEU A 108 10.08 -9.41 -10.32
C LEU A 108 10.77 -8.03 -10.37
N LEU A 109 10.12 -6.97 -10.84
CA LEU A 109 10.75 -5.63 -10.93
C LEU A 109 11.45 -5.16 -9.65
N PRO A 110 10.84 -5.31 -8.44
CA PRO A 110 11.53 -4.90 -7.21
C PRO A 110 12.82 -5.66 -6.95
N ALA A 111 12.95 -6.91 -7.45
CA ALA A 111 14.15 -7.73 -7.32
C ALA A 111 15.35 -7.17 -8.09
N LEU A 112 15.12 -6.37 -9.14
CA LEU A 112 16.20 -5.77 -9.96
C LEU A 112 17.04 -4.74 -9.18
N ALA A 113 16.52 -4.22 -8.08
CA ALA A 113 17.27 -3.32 -7.20
C ALA A 113 18.42 -4.00 -6.46
N GLY A 114 18.51 -5.34 -6.51
CA GLY A 114 19.62 -6.13 -5.92
C GLY A 114 19.55 -6.23 -4.40
N PHE A 115 18.45 -5.87 -3.77
CA PHE A 115 18.24 -6.01 -2.33
C PHE A 115 17.48 -7.30 -2.01
N GLY A 116 17.86 -7.96 -0.90
CA GLY A 116 17.12 -9.09 -0.36
C GLY A 116 17.57 -10.46 -0.92
N ASP A 117 16.59 -11.31 -1.24
CA ASP A 117 16.80 -12.73 -1.58
C ASP A 117 17.46 -12.95 -2.96
N SER A 118 18.00 -14.16 -3.17
CA SER A 118 18.57 -14.54 -4.47
C SER A 118 17.52 -14.54 -5.59
N ALA A 119 17.96 -14.26 -6.82
CA ALA A 119 17.07 -14.20 -8.00
C ALA A 119 16.26 -15.50 -8.17
N LYS A 120 16.85 -16.67 -7.92
CA LYS A 120 16.16 -17.98 -8.00
C LYS A 120 15.02 -18.07 -6.98
N LYS A 121 15.25 -17.64 -5.74
CA LYS A 121 14.24 -17.68 -4.68
C LYS A 121 13.09 -16.72 -5.00
N LEU A 122 13.40 -15.52 -5.47
CA LEU A 122 12.39 -14.53 -5.87
C LEU A 122 11.60 -15.00 -7.09
N GLN A 123 12.21 -15.69 -8.06
CA GLN A 123 11.50 -16.25 -9.20
C GLN A 123 10.50 -17.33 -8.78
N SER A 124 10.89 -18.29 -7.93
CA SER A 124 9.96 -19.31 -7.40
C SER A 124 8.80 -18.65 -6.65
N ARG A 125 9.11 -17.67 -5.81
CA ARG A 125 8.10 -16.93 -5.06
C ARG A 125 7.13 -16.14 -5.98
N ALA A 126 7.63 -15.50 -7.03
CA ALA A 126 6.78 -14.81 -7.99
C ALA A 126 5.79 -15.76 -8.67
N GLN A 127 6.23 -16.98 -9.02
CA GLN A 127 5.38 -18.02 -9.58
C GLN A 127 4.30 -18.46 -8.57
N GLU A 128 4.68 -18.76 -7.34
CA GLU A 128 3.76 -19.11 -6.25
C GLU A 128 2.70 -18.02 -6.01
N LEU A 129 3.10 -16.75 -5.95
CA LEU A 129 2.18 -15.63 -5.79
C LEU A 129 1.19 -15.53 -6.96
N LEU A 130 1.67 -15.69 -8.20
CA LEU A 130 0.83 -15.67 -9.40
C LEU A 130 -0.15 -16.85 -9.45
N GLU A 131 0.26 -18.03 -9.00
CA GLU A 131 -0.62 -19.20 -8.85
C GLU A 131 -1.72 -18.93 -7.82
N GLN A 132 -1.38 -18.38 -6.65
CA GLN A 132 -2.34 -18.04 -5.58
C GLN A 132 -3.43 -17.07 -6.04
N VAL A 133 -3.11 -16.18 -6.98
CA VAL A 133 -4.08 -15.22 -7.52
C VAL A 133 -4.74 -15.68 -8.82
N GLY A 134 -4.53 -16.94 -9.24
CA GLY A 134 -5.15 -17.55 -10.43
C GLY A 134 -4.58 -17.05 -11.76
N LEU A 135 -3.29 -16.68 -11.80
CA LEU A 135 -2.59 -16.16 -12.99
C LEU A 135 -1.45 -17.07 -13.47
N ALA A 136 -1.42 -18.36 -13.09
CA ALA A 136 -0.41 -19.32 -13.50
C ALA A 136 -0.23 -19.36 -15.02
N GLU A 137 -1.33 -19.47 -15.78
CA GLU A 137 -1.32 -19.55 -17.26
C GLU A 137 -1.05 -18.18 -17.94
N ARG A 138 -0.93 -17.10 -17.15
CA ARG A 138 -0.73 -15.73 -17.64
C ARG A 138 0.68 -15.22 -17.46
N MET A 139 1.59 -15.97 -16.85
CA MET A 139 2.93 -15.51 -16.46
C MET A 139 3.76 -14.92 -17.60
N THR A 140 3.62 -15.46 -18.81
CA THR A 140 4.34 -14.98 -20.02
C THR A 140 3.58 -13.89 -20.80
N HIS A 141 2.32 -13.62 -20.44
CA HIS A 141 1.52 -12.59 -21.12
C HIS A 141 2.04 -11.19 -20.77
N ARG A 142 1.76 -10.23 -21.64
CA ARG A 142 1.99 -8.80 -21.38
C ARG A 142 0.75 -8.15 -20.78
N PRO A 143 0.88 -7.03 -20.06
CA PRO A 143 -0.25 -6.32 -19.43
C PRO A 143 -1.41 -6.00 -20.38
N ALA A 144 -1.12 -5.74 -21.66
CA ALA A 144 -2.15 -5.46 -22.68
C ALA A 144 -3.10 -6.64 -22.94
N ALA A 145 -2.69 -7.88 -22.64
CA ALA A 145 -3.50 -9.09 -22.81
C ALA A 145 -4.33 -9.43 -21.55
N LEU A 146 -4.28 -8.59 -20.51
CA LEU A 146 -4.95 -8.82 -19.24
C LEU A 146 -6.15 -7.89 -19.06
N SER A 147 -7.19 -8.38 -18.35
CA SER A 147 -8.27 -7.56 -17.83
C SER A 147 -7.77 -6.59 -16.74
N GLY A 148 -8.57 -5.59 -16.36
CA GLY A 148 -8.25 -4.67 -15.28
C GLY A 148 -7.99 -5.39 -13.95
N GLY A 149 -8.86 -6.33 -13.58
CA GLY A 149 -8.71 -7.12 -12.37
C GLY A 149 -7.48 -8.04 -12.39
N GLU A 150 -7.13 -8.64 -13.55
CA GLU A 150 -5.89 -9.41 -13.68
C GLU A 150 -4.66 -8.53 -13.51
N ARG A 151 -4.64 -7.33 -14.10
CA ARG A 151 -3.55 -6.36 -13.89
C ARG A 151 -3.40 -5.96 -12.43
N GLN A 152 -4.53 -5.77 -11.74
CA GLN A 152 -4.49 -5.43 -10.30
C GLN A 152 -3.96 -6.59 -9.47
N ARG A 153 -4.33 -7.83 -9.76
CA ARG A 153 -3.75 -9.02 -9.10
C ARG A 153 -2.24 -9.12 -9.31
N VAL A 154 -1.73 -8.80 -10.51
CA VAL A 154 -0.27 -8.71 -10.77
C VAL A 154 0.39 -7.64 -9.90
N SER A 155 -0.25 -6.46 -9.76
CA SER A 155 0.24 -5.38 -8.88
C SER A 155 0.32 -5.81 -7.41
N VAL A 156 -0.67 -6.57 -6.91
CA VAL A 156 -0.64 -7.15 -5.56
C VAL A 156 0.52 -8.14 -5.41
N CYS A 157 0.73 -9.05 -6.37
CA CYS A 157 1.87 -9.99 -6.33
C CYS A 157 3.21 -9.24 -6.32
N ARG A 158 3.36 -8.19 -7.14
CA ARG A 158 4.56 -7.34 -7.15
C ARG A 158 4.81 -6.69 -5.79
N ALA A 159 3.76 -6.17 -5.16
CA ALA A 159 3.87 -5.57 -3.84
C ALA A 159 4.34 -6.56 -2.76
N LEU A 160 4.03 -7.85 -2.91
CA LEU A 160 4.33 -8.91 -1.94
C LEU A 160 5.65 -9.66 -2.19
N ILE A 161 6.38 -9.36 -3.27
CA ILE A 161 7.54 -10.16 -3.69
C ILE A 161 8.64 -10.26 -2.62
N HIS A 162 8.90 -9.18 -1.88
CA HIS A 162 9.88 -9.14 -0.80
C HIS A 162 9.30 -9.45 0.59
N GLN A 163 8.06 -9.95 0.68
CA GLN A 163 7.38 -10.22 1.97
C GLN A 163 7.33 -8.98 2.88
N PRO A 164 6.87 -7.82 2.39
CA PRO A 164 6.87 -6.63 3.19
C PRO A 164 5.98 -6.79 4.41
N LEU A 165 6.33 -6.14 5.51
CA LEU A 165 5.50 -6.08 6.71
C LEU A 165 4.49 -4.93 6.67
N LEU A 166 4.63 -4.00 5.73
CA LEU A 166 3.70 -2.89 5.49
C LEU A 166 3.22 -2.90 4.04
N LEU A 167 1.91 -3.00 3.84
CA LEU A 167 1.25 -2.84 2.54
C LEU A 167 0.47 -1.53 2.52
N LEU A 168 0.70 -0.74 1.48
CA LEU A 168 0.03 0.53 1.24
C LEU A 168 -0.74 0.44 -0.08
N ALA A 169 -2.05 0.66 -0.03
CA ALA A 169 -2.92 0.59 -1.20
C ALA A 169 -3.63 1.94 -1.41
N ASP A 170 -3.41 2.56 -2.58
CA ASP A 170 -4.07 3.80 -2.98
C ASP A 170 -5.14 3.50 -4.02
N GLU A 171 -6.41 3.58 -3.62
CA GLU A 171 -7.60 3.30 -4.44
C GLU A 171 -7.49 2.01 -5.28
N PRO A 172 -7.14 0.85 -4.67
CA PRO A 172 -6.72 -0.34 -5.41
C PRO A 172 -7.81 -0.95 -6.31
N THR A 173 -9.05 -0.49 -6.19
CA THR A 173 -10.19 -0.99 -6.98
C THR A 173 -10.91 0.12 -7.76
N GLY A 174 -10.39 1.34 -7.74
CA GLY A 174 -11.08 2.52 -8.27
C GLY A 174 -11.35 2.50 -9.79
N ASN A 175 -10.61 1.71 -10.57
CA ASN A 175 -10.75 1.58 -12.01
C ASN A 175 -11.40 0.25 -12.46
N LEU A 176 -12.05 -0.47 -11.53
CA LEU A 176 -12.64 -1.78 -11.77
C LEU A 176 -14.18 -1.71 -11.70
N ASP A 177 -14.83 -2.61 -12.41
CA ASP A 177 -16.26 -2.81 -12.24
C ASP A 177 -16.58 -3.36 -10.82
N PRO A 178 -17.80 -3.20 -10.30
CA PRO A 178 -18.13 -3.53 -8.91
C PRO A 178 -17.82 -4.97 -8.53
N VAL A 179 -18.06 -5.94 -9.41
CA VAL A 179 -17.84 -7.37 -9.13
C VAL A 179 -16.35 -7.69 -9.05
N THR A 180 -15.58 -7.18 -10.01
CA THR A 180 -14.12 -7.32 -10.02
C THR A 180 -13.49 -6.58 -8.84
N ALA A 181 -13.99 -5.38 -8.49
CA ALA A 181 -13.53 -4.59 -7.36
C ALA A 181 -13.67 -5.35 -6.03
N GLU A 182 -14.83 -5.99 -5.80
CA GLU A 182 -15.06 -6.81 -4.63
C GLU A 182 -14.07 -7.98 -4.54
N SER A 183 -13.94 -8.74 -5.65
CA SER A 183 -13.01 -9.88 -5.73
C SER A 183 -11.56 -9.47 -5.46
N VAL A 184 -11.09 -8.37 -6.02
CA VAL A 184 -9.72 -7.86 -5.83
C VAL A 184 -9.53 -7.32 -4.41
N GLY A 185 -10.54 -6.65 -3.85
CA GLY A 185 -10.52 -6.16 -2.47
C GLY A 185 -10.38 -7.29 -1.45
N GLN A 186 -11.20 -8.35 -1.60
CA GLN A 186 -11.11 -9.55 -0.76
C GLN A 186 -9.76 -10.27 -0.93
N LEU A 187 -9.24 -10.36 -2.15
CA LEU A 187 -7.93 -10.93 -2.40
C LEU A 187 -6.82 -10.14 -1.69
N LEU A 188 -6.85 -8.81 -1.75
CA LEU A 188 -5.86 -7.95 -1.09
C LEU A 188 -5.85 -8.17 0.43
N LEU A 189 -7.04 -8.21 1.06
CA LEU A 189 -7.19 -8.49 2.49
C LEU A 189 -6.65 -9.88 2.85
N LYS A 190 -7.02 -10.90 2.07
CA LYS A 190 -6.56 -12.28 2.26
C LYS A 190 -5.04 -12.37 2.18
N MET A 191 -4.44 -11.82 1.13
CA MET A 191 -2.99 -11.84 0.92
C MET A 191 -2.24 -11.08 2.03
N ALA A 192 -2.75 -9.92 2.48
CA ALA A 192 -2.17 -9.18 3.60
C ALA A 192 -2.18 -10.00 4.89
N ALA A 193 -3.29 -10.67 5.19
CA ALA A 193 -3.42 -11.52 6.38
C ALA A 193 -2.50 -12.75 6.33
N GLU A 194 -2.45 -13.48 5.21
CA GLU A 194 -1.58 -14.66 5.02
C GLU A 194 -0.11 -14.31 5.17
N HIS A 195 0.30 -13.12 4.70
CA HIS A 195 1.68 -12.62 4.83
C HIS A 195 1.94 -11.84 6.12
N LYS A 196 0.92 -11.71 7.01
CA LYS A 196 1.00 -10.96 8.27
C LYS A 196 1.45 -9.51 8.07
N ALA A 197 1.16 -8.92 6.92
CA ALA A 197 1.46 -7.53 6.64
C ALA A 197 0.39 -6.62 7.26
N GLY A 198 0.79 -5.49 7.86
CA GLY A 198 -0.14 -4.41 8.17
C GLY A 198 -0.59 -3.75 6.86
N LEU A 199 -1.89 -3.62 6.65
CA LEU A 199 -2.47 -3.06 5.43
C LEU A 199 -3.15 -1.71 5.72
N LEU A 200 -2.64 -0.63 5.13
CA LEU A 200 -3.32 0.66 5.07
C LEU A 200 -3.86 0.88 3.65
N CYS A 201 -5.17 0.88 3.51
CA CYS A 201 -5.85 1.04 2.22
C CYS A 201 -6.62 2.36 2.19
N VAL A 202 -6.25 3.25 1.30
CA VAL A 202 -7.03 4.46 0.99
C VAL A 202 -8.11 4.09 -0.02
N THR A 203 -9.36 4.44 0.28
CA THR A 203 -10.46 4.23 -0.66
C THR A 203 -11.62 5.21 -0.43
N HIS A 204 -12.34 5.51 -1.51
CA HIS A 204 -13.63 6.20 -1.47
C HIS A 204 -14.82 5.22 -1.62
N SER A 205 -14.55 3.93 -1.89
CA SER A 205 -15.57 2.90 -2.00
C SER A 205 -16.10 2.48 -0.63
N ASP A 206 -17.40 2.67 -0.40
CA ASP A 206 -18.08 2.22 0.82
C ASP A 206 -18.05 0.71 0.95
N GLN A 207 -18.23 0.00 -0.17
CA GLN A 207 -18.24 -1.44 -0.22
C GLN A 207 -16.86 -2.02 0.17
N LEU A 208 -15.78 -1.49 -0.42
CA LEU A 208 -14.43 -1.94 -0.08
C LEU A 208 -14.11 -1.65 1.39
N ALA A 209 -14.37 -0.42 1.86
CA ALA A 209 -14.12 -0.05 3.25
C ALA A 209 -14.90 -0.90 4.26
N GLY A 210 -16.15 -1.27 3.92
CA GLY A 210 -16.98 -2.16 4.74
C GLY A 210 -16.44 -3.59 4.89
N SER A 211 -15.50 -4.00 4.05
CA SER A 211 -14.82 -5.29 4.16
C SER A 211 -13.62 -5.28 5.12
N PHE A 212 -13.20 -4.08 5.57
CA PHE A 212 -12.05 -3.95 6.48
C PHE A 212 -12.49 -4.04 7.95
N PRO A 213 -11.68 -4.67 8.82
CA PRO A 213 -11.97 -4.75 10.25
C PRO A 213 -11.94 -3.39 10.95
N HIS A 214 -11.14 -2.45 10.43
CA HIS A 214 -11.02 -1.11 10.97
C HIS A 214 -11.17 -0.06 9.88
N VAL A 215 -11.95 0.99 10.18
CA VAL A 215 -12.16 2.12 9.27
C VAL A 215 -11.76 3.41 9.98
N ALA A 216 -10.89 4.18 9.34
CA ALA A 216 -10.53 5.53 9.75
C ALA A 216 -11.09 6.55 8.77
N MET A 217 -11.54 7.69 9.28
CA MET A 217 -12.04 8.82 8.47
C MET A 217 -11.02 9.93 8.45
N MET A 218 -10.70 10.41 7.26
CA MET A 218 -9.85 11.57 7.06
C MET A 218 -10.66 12.77 6.63
N GLY A 219 -10.47 13.90 7.32
CA GLY A 219 -11.13 15.16 6.99
C GLY A 219 -10.32 16.36 7.47
N LYS A 220 -10.23 17.40 6.64
CA LYS A 220 -9.47 18.63 6.94
C LYS A 220 -8.04 18.39 7.42
N GLY A 221 -7.39 17.36 6.88
CA GLY A 221 -6.00 17.01 7.20
C GLY A 221 -5.81 16.18 8.48
N THR A 222 -6.87 15.79 9.17
CA THR A 222 -6.82 14.97 10.40
C THR A 222 -7.40 13.58 10.16
N VAL A 223 -6.97 12.60 10.94
CA VAL A 223 -7.46 11.21 10.91
C VAL A 223 -8.20 10.89 12.21
N ARG A 224 -9.35 10.23 12.10
CA ARG A 224 -10.13 9.74 13.24
C ARG A 224 -10.56 8.30 12.97
N PHE A 225 -10.30 7.40 13.90
CA PHE A 225 -10.85 6.06 13.84
C PHE A 225 -12.36 6.11 14.11
N SER A 226 -13.14 5.41 13.32
CA SER A 226 -14.53 5.10 13.64
C SER A 226 -14.53 4.25 14.91
N THR A 227 -15.05 4.77 16.01
CA THR A 227 -15.39 3.91 17.15
C THR A 227 -16.48 2.98 16.63
N ALA A 228 -16.18 1.69 16.49
CA ALA A 228 -17.24 0.70 16.34
C ALA A 228 -18.16 0.88 17.55
N ASP A 229 -19.43 1.22 17.32
CA ASP A 229 -20.44 1.21 18.35
C ASP A 229 -20.48 -0.20 18.95
N THR A 230 -19.83 -0.37 20.10
CA THR A 230 -20.10 -1.47 21.00
C THR A 230 -21.43 -1.13 21.70
N SER A 231 -22.51 -1.23 20.96
CA SER A 231 -23.86 -1.18 21.49
C SER A 231 -24.60 -2.43 20.99
N SER A 232 -24.52 -3.50 21.77
CA SER A 232 -25.62 -4.40 22.12
C SER A 232 -25.11 -5.66 22.81
#